data_af9a5a0930c33d3cfad1e73c9f774ed8
#
_entry.id   af9a5a0930c33d3cfad1e73c9f774ed8
#
_cell.length_a   1.000
_cell.length_b   1.000
_cell.length_c   1.000
_cell.angle_alpha   90.00
_cell.angle_beta   90.00
_cell.angle_gamma   90.00
#
_symmetry.space_group_name_H-M   'P 1'
#
loop_
_entity.id
_entity.type
_entity.pdbx_description
1 polymer ?
#
loop_
_entity_poly.entity_id
_entity_poly.type
_entity_poly.pdbx_seq_one_letter_code
_entity_poly.pdbx_strand_id
1 'polypeptide(L)'
;MTPMAADEADSLARKAGRLRSKLPYLVVLVLALLGVAYTSITGSPLYGYWEFLALAIGAACVFIGWRQTDDKRARKQIVVTQILHWMAFLIAMNILLWPSVNTFLNGPATGLALMLLLALGTFVAGIHVSVEMAILGVVLALTVPAIAWLKKSALLIALIGLVIGGLAVLFRPQSTNNDAT
;
A
#
# COMPACT_ATOMS: atom_id res chain seq x y z
N MET A 1 17.63 38.56 -18.38
CA MET A 1 17.23 37.38 -17.57
C MET A 1 18.18 37.35 -16.39
N THR A 2 17.69 37.61 -15.17
CA THR A 2 18.55 37.71 -14.00
C THR A 2 19.08 36.31 -13.63
N PRO A 3 20.34 36.18 -13.19
CA PRO A 3 20.93 34.87 -12.83
C PRO A 3 20.08 34.10 -11.75
N MET A 4 19.37 34.81 -10.92
CA MET A 4 18.48 34.26 -9.91
C MET A 4 17.24 33.53 -10.51
N ALA A 5 16.67 34.04 -11.60
CA ALA A 5 15.54 33.41 -12.28
C ALA A 5 15.95 32.11 -13.03
N ALA A 6 17.19 32.04 -13.52
CA ALA A 6 17.72 30.84 -14.16
C ALA A 6 17.98 29.73 -13.13
N ASP A 7 18.47 30.04 -11.94
CA ASP A 7 18.72 29.07 -10.85
C ASP A 7 17.42 28.55 -10.28
N GLU A 8 16.38 29.38 -10.14
CA GLU A 8 15.05 28.98 -9.70
C GLU A 8 14.37 28.05 -10.72
N ALA A 9 14.46 28.34 -12.00
CA ALA A 9 13.94 27.49 -13.06
C ALA A 9 14.64 26.12 -13.10
N ASP A 10 15.95 26.06 -12.92
CA ASP A 10 16.74 24.83 -12.88
C ASP A 10 16.41 24.01 -11.62
N SER A 11 16.21 24.65 -10.48
CA SER A 11 15.78 23.99 -9.23
C SER A 11 14.39 23.36 -9.34
N LEU A 12 13.45 24.03 -10.00
CA LEU A 12 12.10 23.53 -10.28
C LEU A 12 12.13 22.36 -11.26
N ALA A 13 12.93 22.46 -12.32
CA ALA A 13 13.11 21.39 -13.29
C ALA A 13 13.70 20.12 -12.65
N ARG A 14 14.69 20.26 -11.77
CA ARG A 14 15.28 19.14 -10.99
C ARG A 14 14.28 18.54 -10.02
N LYS A 15 13.45 19.35 -9.33
CA LYS A 15 12.36 18.87 -8.46
C LYS A 15 11.31 18.11 -9.26
N ALA A 16 10.87 18.64 -10.40
CA ALA A 16 9.90 17.98 -11.28
C ALA A 16 10.44 16.64 -11.84
N GLY A 17 11.71 16.60 -12.26
CA GLY A 17 12.37 15.38 -12.72
C GLY A 17 12.44 14.30 -11.62
N ARG A 18 12.77 14.70 -10.40
CA ARG A 18 12.83 13.81 -9.23
C ARG A 18 11.44 13.30 -8.83
N LEU A 19 10.41 14.13 -8.94
CA LEU A 19 9.03 13.73 -8.66
C LEU A 19 8.54 12.72 -9.70
N ARG A 20 8.84 12.96 -10.97
CA ARG A 20 8.47 12.09 -12.10
C ARG A 20 9.11 10.70 -12.01
N SER A 21 10.33 10.60 -11.50
CA SER A 21 11.01 9.32 -11.29
C SER A 21 10.41 8.51 -10.12
N LYS A 22 9.80 9.18 -9.13
CA LYS A 22 9.16 8.54 -7.97
C LYS A 22 7.68 8.21 -8.18
N LEU A 23 7.07 8.74 -9.23
CA LEU A 23 5.66 8.56 -9.55
C LEU A 23 5.22 7.07 -9.61
N PRO A 24 5.94 6.16 -10.28
CA PRO A 24 5.54 4.76 -10.35
C PRO A 24 5.48 4.08 -8.98
N TYR A 25 6.39 4.42 -8.06
CA TYR A 25 6.38 3.87 -6.70
C TYR A 25 5.18 4.36 -5.88
N LEU A 26 4.83 5.65 -6.04
CA LEU A 26 3.65 6.23 -5.41
C LEU A 26 2.36 5.59 -5.94
N VAL A 27 2.27 5.35 -7.25
CA VAL A 27 1.12 4.68 -7.87
C VAL A 27 0.95 3.27 -7.29
N VAL A 28 2.02 2.48 -7.18
CA VAL A 28 1.96 1.15 -6.58
C VAL A 28 1.48 1.21 -5.13
N LEU A 29 2.01 2.15 -4.34
CA LEU A 29 1.60 2.33 -2.94
C LEU A 29 0.10 2.66 -2.84
N VAL A 30 -0.38 3.62 -3.64
CA VAL A 30 -1.79 4.01 -3.66
C VAL A 30 -2.69 2.85 -4.08
N LEU A 31 -2.31 2.11 -5.12
CA LEU A 31 -3.06 0.93 -5.56
C LEU A 31 -3.11 -0.13 -4.46
N ALA A 32 -1.99 -0.43 -3.79
CA ALA A 32 -1.98 -1.39 -2.69
C ALA A 32 -2.92 -0.96 -1.54
N LEU A 33 -2.91 0.33 -1.17
CA LEU A 33 -3.82 0.89 -0.16
C LEU A 33 -5.29 0.79 -0.58
N LEU A 34 -5.61 1.08 -1.84
CA LEU A 34 -6.96 0.93 -2.39
C LEU A 34 -7.44 -0.52 -2.35
N GLY A 35 -6.56 -1.48 -2.66
CA GLY A 35 -6.87 -2.91 -2.54
C GLY A 35 -7.22 -3.33 -1.12
N VAL A 36 -6.47 -2.87 -0.11
CA VAL A 36 -6.78 -3.12 1.31
C VAL A 36 -8.08 -2.45 1.72
N ALA A 37 -8.29 -1.18 1.33
CA ALA A 37 -9.50 -0.44 1.65
C ALA A 37 -10.74 -1.13 1.08
N TYR A 38 -10.70 -1.51 -0.19
CA TYR A 38 -11.79 -2.22 -0.85
C TYR A 38 -12.11 -3.55 -0.15
N THR A 39 -11.10 -4.42 0.06
CA THR A 39 -11.27 -5.70 0.74
C THR A 39 -11.81 -5.52 2.16
N SER A 40 -11.43 -4.43 2.84
CA SER A 40 -11.92 -4.12 4.18
C SER A 40 -13.38 -3.68 4.22
N ILE A 41 -13.87 -3.02 3.16
CA ILE A 41 -15.25 -2.51 3.06
C ILE A 41 -16.19 -3.61 2.57
N THR A 42 -15.80 -4.33 1.53
CA THR A 42 -16.65 -5.36 0.90
C THR A 42 -16.64 -6.69 1.63
N GLY A 43 -15.65 -6.93 2.50
CA GLY A 43 -15.44 -8.21 3.18
C GLY A 43 -14.97 -9.35 2.27
N SER A 44 -14.86 -9.10 0.96
CA SER A 44 -14.44 -10.09 -0.04
C SER A 44 -13.13 -9.65 -0.71
N PRO A 45 -12.15 -10.57 -0.83
CA PRO A 45 -10.90 -10.26 -1.50
C PRO A 45 -11.13 -10.07 -3.00
N LEU A 46 -10.46 -9.07 -3.57
CA LEU A 46 -10.39 -8.87 -5.02
C LEU A 46 -9.44 -9.92 -5.63
N TYR A 47 -10.00 -11.06 -6.02
CA TYR A 47 -9.26 -12.05 -6.79
C TYR A 47 -8.72 -11.39 -8.07
N GLY A 48 -7.51 -11.68 -8.47
CA GLY A 48 -6.88 -11.10 -9.65
C GLY A 48 -6.30 -9.69 -9.49
N TYR A 49 -6.84 -8.84 -8.64
CA TYR A 49 -6.27 -7.49 -8.41
C TYR A 49 -4.85 -7.55 -7.81
N TRP A 50 -4.69 -8.35 -6.76
CA TRP A 50 -3.41 -8.54 -6.10
C TRP A 50 -2.39 -9.26 -6.98
N GLU A 51 -2.85 -10.23 -7.78
CA GLU A 51 -2.05 -10.92 -8.78
C GLU A 51 -1.58 -9.95 -9.88
N PHE A 52 -2.49 -9.13 -10.40
CA PHE A 52 -2.15 -8.09 -11.37
C PHE A 52 -1.12 -7.11 -10.82
N LEU A 53 -1.29 -6.67 -9.56
CA LEU A 53 -0.36 -5.74 -8.92
C LEU A 53 1.03 -6.39 -8.73
N ALA A 54 1.06 -7.65 -8.31
CA ALA A 54 2.31 -8.42 -8.18
C ALA A 54 3.01 -8.60 -9.53
N LEU A 55 2.26 -8.93 -10.59
CA LEU A 55 2.78 -9.04 -11.95
C LEU A 55 3.32 -7.70 -12.48
N ALA A 56 2.61 -6.59 -12.23
CA ALA A 56 3.05 -5.27 -12.64
C ALA A 56 4.38 -4.86 -11.95
N ILE A 57 4.50 -5.11 -10.65
CA ILE A 57 5.75 -4.86 -9.92
C ILE A 57 6.86 -5.80 -10.40
N GLY A 58 6.55 -7.08 -10.61
CA GLY A 58 7.48 -8.07 -11.15
C GLY A 58 8.02 -7.67 -12.52
N ALA A 59 7.15 -7.25 -13.43
CA ALA A 59 7.53 -6.74 -14.73
C ALA A 59 8.42 -5.50 -14.65
N ALA A 60 8.10 -4.57 -13.72
CA ALA A 60 8.94 -3.39 -13.47
C ALA A 60 10.33 -3.79 -12.97
N CYS A 61 10.44 -4.75 -12.04
CA CYS A 61 11.70 -5.27 -11.54
C CYS A 61 12.54 -5.90 -12.67
N VAL A 62 11.93 -6.73 -13.51
CA VAL A 62 12.60 -7.32 -14.67
C VAL A 62 13.09 -6.23 -15.64
N PHE A 63 12.25 -5.25 -15.93
CA PHE A 63 12.60 -4.15 -16.85
C PHE A 63 13.75 -3.29 -16.33
N ILE A 64 13.73 -2.95 -15.04
CA ILE A 64 14.79 -2.17 -14.39
C ILE A 64 16.10 -2.98 -14.39
N GLY A 65 16.06 -4.23 -13.94
CA GLY A 65 17.23 -5.11 -13.90
C GLY A 65 17.83 -5.36 -15.30
N TRP A 66 16.95 -5.48 -16.31
CA TRP A 66 17.39 -5.61 -17.71
C TRP A 66 18.18 -4.39 -18.21
N ARG A 67 17.76 -3.19 -17.82
CA ARG A 67 18.42 -1.94 -18.25
C ARG A 67 19.75 -1.67 -17.54
N GLN A 68 19.96 -2.24 -16.37
CA GLN A 68 21.15 -1.99 -15.56
C GLN A 68 22.33 -2.90 -15.91
N THR A 69 22.13 -3.91 -16.78
CA THR A 69 23.14 -4.94 -17.04
C THR A 69 23.40 -5.07 -18.55
N ASP A 70 24.64 -4.88 -18.98
CA ASP A 70 25.04 -5.03 -20.38
C ASP A 70 25.45 -6.45 -20.74
N ASP A 71 25.88 -7.27 -19.75
CA ASP A 71 26.23 -8.67 -19.96
C ASP A 71 25.00 -9.55 -20.17
N LYS A 72 24.96 -10.26 -21.31
CA LYS A 72 23.86 -11.17 -21.69
C LYS A 72 23.62 -12.29 -20.67
N ARG A 73 24.70 -12.79 -20.04
CA ARG A 73 24.63 -13.90 -19.07
C ARG A 73 24.03 -13.42 -17.74
N ALA A 74 24.52 -12.31 -17.23
CA ALA A 74 23.98 -11.68 -16.04
C ALA A 74 22.51 -11.23 -16.22
N ARG A 75 22.17 -10.69 -17.39
CA ARG A 75 20.79 -10.33 -17.75
C ARG A 75 19.85 -11.52 -17.70
N LYS A 76 20.22 -12.66 -18.31
CA LYS A 76 19.44 -13.89 -18.25
C LYS A 76 19.24 -14.38 -16.81
N GLN A 77 20.29 -14.34 -16.00
CA GLN A 77 20.22 -14.74 -14.58
C GLN A 77 19.24 -13.87 -13.80
N ILE A 78 19.30 -12.54 -13.94
CA ILE A 78 18.37 -11.61 -13.27
C ILE A 78 16.93 -11.93 -13.67
N VAL A 79 16.64 -12.09 -14.96
CA VAL A 79 15.29 -12.39 -15.46
C VAL A 79 14.76 -13.70 -14.87
N VAL A 80 15.56 -14.79 -14.93
CA VAL A 80 15.15 -16.09 -14.40
C VAL A 80 14.92 -16.02 -12.89
N THR A 81 15.81 -15.38 -12.14
CA THR A 81 15.66 -15.21 -10.69
C THR A 81 14.38 -14.41 -10.35
N GLN A 82 14.10 -13.33 -11.07
CA GLN A 82 12.90 -12.53 -10.85
C GLN A 82 11.63 -13.30 -11.21
N ILE A 83 11.62 -14.05 -12.32
CA ILE A 83 10.46 -14.88 -12.69
C ILE A 83 10.18 -15.92 -11.62
N LEU A 84 11.20 -16.67 -11.16
CA LEU A 84 11.04 -17.68 -10.11
C LEU A 84 10.57 -17.06 -8.80
N HIS A 85 11.13 -15.91 -8.43
CA HIS A 85 10.73 -15.16 -7.24
C HIS A 85 9.24 -14.77 -7.29
N TRP A 86 8.81 -14.09 -8.35
CA TRP A 86 7.42 -13.65 -8.48
C TRP A 86 6.44 -14.80 -8.65
N MET A 87 6.84 -15.90 -9.31
CA MET A 87 6.04 -17.13 -9.35
C MET A 87 5.80 -17.70 -7.96
N ALA A 88 6.83 -17.75 -7.10
CA ALA A 88 6.68 -18.22 -5.72
C ALA A 88 5.70 -17.33 -4.92
N PHE A 89 5.78 -15.99 -5.08
CA PHE A 89 4.85 -15.07 -4.42
C PHE A 89 3.43 -15.17 -4.97
N LEU A 90 3.23 -15.33 -6.27
CA LEU A 90 1.92 -15.57 -6.86
C LEU A 90 1.30 -16.88 -6.35
N ILE A 91 2.08 -17.96 -6.26
CA ILE A 91 1.62 -19.22 -5.67
C ILE A 91 1.20 -19.00 -4.21
N ALA A 92 2.00 -18.32 -3.42
CA ALA A 92 1.68 -18.03 -2.02
C ALA A 92 0.42 -17.17 -1.87
N MET A 93 0.22 -16.17 -2.73
CA MET A 93 -1.02 -15.36 -2.79
C MET A 93 -2.23 -16.23 -3.15
N ASN A 94 -2.11 -17.11 -4.13
CA ASN A 94 -3.17 -18.04 -4.51
C ASN A 94 -3.53 -19.02 -3.38
N ILE A 95 -2.54 -19.54 -2.67
CA ILE A 95 -2.79 -20.39 -1.48
C ILE A 95 -3.56 -19.62 -0.42
N LEU A 96 -3.20 -18.37 -0.16
CA LEU A 96 -3.88 -17.51 0.82
C LEU A 96 -5.33 -17.21 0.40
N LEU A 97 -5.59 -17.09 -0.89
CA LEU A 97 -6.90 -16.84 -1.47
C LEU A 97 -7.72 -18.12 -1.67
N TRP A 98 -7.12 -19.30 -1.50
CA TRP A 98 -7.84 -20.56 -1.65
C TRP A 98 -9.02 -20.62 -0.67
N PRO A 99 -10.22 -21.02 -1.10
CA PRO A 99 -11.43 -20.98 -0.25
C PRO A 99 -11.25 -21.63 1.13
N SER A 100 -10.63 -22.82 1.18
CA SER A 100 -10.39 -23.53 2.44
C SER A 100 -9.42 -22.82 3.39
N VAL A 101 -8.47 -22.02 2.87
CA VAL A 101 -7.54 -21.23 3.68
C VAL A 101 -8.17 -19.90 4.07
N ASN A 102 -8.87 -19.27 3.11
CA ASN A 102 -9.50 -17.96 3.32
C ASN A 102 -10.64 -17.98 4.33
N THR A 103 -11.29 -19.14 4.57
CA THR A 103 -12.31 -19.29 5.63
C THR A 103 -11.78 -18.99 7.03
N PHE A 104 -10.48 -19.16 7.28
CA PHE A 104 -9.85 -18.82 8.57
C PHE A 104 -9.52 -17.34 8.72
N LEU A 105 -9.65 -16.54 7.64
CA LEU A 105 -9.33 -15.13 7.61
C LEU A 105 -10.61 -14.32 7.34
N ASN A 106 -10.77 -13.20 8.05
CA ASN A 106 -11.78 -12.23 7.66
C ASN A 106 -11.25 -11.32 6.53
N GLY A 107 -12.14 -10.64 5.79
CA GLY A 107 -11.77 -9.79 4.67
C GLY A 107 -10.64 -8.78 4.98
N PRO A 108 -10.72 -8.02 6.08
CA PRO A 108 -9.61 -7.13 6.48
C PRO A 108 -8.28 -7.84 6.71
N ALA A 109 -8.29 -9.00 7.37
CA ALA A 109 -7.06 -9.77 7.62
C ALA A 109 -6.47 -10.31 6.31
N THR A 110 -7.32 -10.78 5.39
CA THR A 110 -6.89 -11.22 4.06
C THR A 110 -6.20 -10.09 3.30
N GLY A 111 -6.79 -8.89 3.27
CA GLY A 111 -6.20 -7.72 2.60
C GLY A 111 -4.85 -7.34 3.18
N LEU A 112 -4.71 -7.32 4.51
CA LEU A 112 -3.44 -7.03 5.18
C LEU A 112 -2.39 -8.11 4.94
N ALA A 113 -2.78 -9.39 4.92
CA ALA A 113 -1.87 -10.50 4.64
C ALA A 113 -1.36 -10.45 3.19
N LEU A 114 -2.22 -10.19 2.21
CA LEU A 114 -1.83 -10.01 0.81
C LEU A 114 -0.91 -8.80 0.62
N MET A 115 -1.19 -7.68 1.30
CA MET A 115 -0.34 -6.51 1.28
C MET A 115 1.03 -6.80 1.90
N LEU A 116 1.09 -7.53 3.03
CA LEU A 116 2.35 -7.91 3.66
C LEU A 116 3.16 -8.85 2.75
N LEU A 117 2.50 -9.80 2.09
CA LEU A 117 3.14 -10.70 1.14
C LEU A 117 3.70 -9.92 -0.06
N LEU A 118 2.93 -8.98 -0.62
CA LEU A 118 3.38 -8.09 -1.69
C LEU A 118 4.58 -7.22 -1.24
N ALA A 119 4.52 -6.68 -0.03
CA ALA A 119 5.59 -5.90 0.56
C ALA A 119 6.89 -6.70 0.68
N LEU A 120 6.80 -7.92 1.18
CA LEU A 120 7.96 -8.83 1.31
C LEU A 120 8.52 -9.19 -0.07
N GLY A 121 7.66 -9.52 -1.04
CA GLY A 121 8.07 -9.80 -2.41
C GLY A 121 8.77 -8.62 -3.06
N THR A 122 8.23 -7.42 -2.91
CA THR A 122 8.81 -6.18 -3.45
C THR A 122 10.14 -5.86 -2.77
N PHE A 123 10.26 -6.05 -1.45
CA PHE A 123 11.50 -5.84 -0.71
C PHE A 123 12.61 -6.77 -1.18
N VAL A 124 12.35 -8.08 -1.21
CA VAL A 124 13.33 -9.08 -1.63
C VAL A 124 13.73 -8.91 -3.09
N ALA A 125 12.77 -8.63 -3.99
CA ALA A 125 13.09 -8.29 -5.38
C ALA A 125 13.96 -7.04 -5.47
N GLY A 126 13.67 -6.03 -4.66
CA GLY A 126 14.38 -4.76 -4.61
C GLY A 126 15.83 -4.89 -4.19
N ILE A 127 16.17 -5.77 -3.24
CA ILE A 127 17.56 -6.05 -2.83
C ILE A 127 18.43 -6.45 -4.03
N HIS A 128 17.86 -7.14 -5.02
CA HIS A 128 18.57 -7.64 -6.19
C HIS A 128 18.52 -6.69 -7.39
N VAL A 129 17.59 -5.73 -7.40
CA VAL A 129 17.32 -4.88 -8.58
C VAL A 129 17.61 -3.41 -8.31
N SER A 130 17.00 -2.82 -7.28
CA SER A 130 17.22 -1.42 -6.94
C SER A 130 16.81 -1.10 -5.50
N VAL A 131 17.57 -0.19 -4.88
CA VAL A 131 17.31 0.26 -3.50
C VAL A 131 15.94 0.93 -3.38
N GLU A 132 15.48 1.64 -4.41
CA GLU A 132 14.17 2.30 -4.43
C GLU A 132 13.03 1.28 -4.32
N MET A 133 13.15 0.13 -5.00
CA MET A 133 12.18 -0.98 -4.88
C MET A 133 12.23 -1.60 -3.49
N ALA A 134 13.41 -1.77 -2.90
CA ALA A 134 13.54 -2.28 -1.53
C ALA A 134 12.88 -1.31 -0.53
N ILE A 135 13.11 0.00 -0.67
CA ILE A 135 12.46 1.03 0.16
C ILE A 135 10.93 0.97 0.00
N LEU A 136 10.41 0.82 -1.22
CA LEU A 136 8.98 0.66 -1.46
C LEU A 136 8.43 -0.56 -0.70
N GLY A 137 9.11 -1.70 -0.74
CA GLY A 137 8.76 -2.90 0.01
C GLY A 137 8.69 -2.64 1.52
N VAL A 138 9.67 -1.93 2.09
CA VAL A 138 9.67 -1.53 3.51
C VAL A 138 8.49 -0.60 3.83
N VAL A 139 8.22 0.39 3.00
CA VAL A 139 7.08 1.32 3.19
C VAL A 139 5.76 0.55 3.18
N LEU A 140 5.57 -0.36 2.24
CA LEU A 140 4.39 -1.23 2.19
C LEU A 140 4.28 -2.09 3.46
N ALA A 141 5.37 -2.68 3.93
CA ALA A 141 5.39 -3.49 5.15
C ALA A 141 5.01 -2.68 6.40
N LEU A 142 5.56 -1.46 6.55
CA LEU A 142 5.24 -0.56 7.67
C LEU A 142 3.80 -0.04 7.61
N THR A 143 3.20 0.03 6.43
CA THR A 143 1.81 0.45 6.27
C THR A 143 0.83 -0.58 6.87
N VAL A 144 1.20 -1.87 6.90
CA VAL A 144 0.34 -2.94 7.46
C VAL A 144 0.03 -2.70 8.94
N PRO A 145 1.02 -2.60 9.85
CA PRO A 145 0.74 -2.31 11.26
C PRO A 145 0.13 -0.92 11.45
N ALA A 146 0.47 0.07 10.63
CA ALA A 146 -0.13 1.41 10.69
C ALA A 146 -1.65 1.35 10.43
N ILE A 147 -2.10 0.63 9.41
CA ILE A 147 -3.54 0.43 9.13
C ILE A 147 -4.21 -0.34 10.26
N ALA A 148 -3.58 -1.41 10.76
CA ALA A 148 -4.12 -2.21 11.85
C ALA A 148 -4.30 -1.36 13.12
N TRP A 149 -3.31 -0.52 13.45
CA TRP A 149 -3.38 0.40 14.59
C TRP A 149 -4.45 1.47 14.41
N LEU A 150 -4.56 2.06 13.22
CA LEU A 150 -5.56 3.09 12.91
C LEU A 150 -6.99 2.54 13.04
N LYS A 151 -7.25 1.32 12.58
CA LYS A 151 -8.55 0.65 12.76
C LYS A 151 -8.90 0.47 14.24
N LYS A 152 -7.94 0.05 15.06
CA LYS A 152 -8.14 -0.09 16.50
C LYS A 152 -8.41 1.26 17.18
N SER A 153 -7.68 2.30 16.79
CA SER A 153 -7.85 3.66 17.33
C SER A 153 -9.18 4.29 16.90
N ALA A 154 -9.64 4.07 15.67
CA ALA A 154 -10.91 4.57 15.19
C ALA A 154 -12.10 4.01 15.99
N LEU A 155 -12.06 2.72 16.37
CA LEU A 155 -13.07 2.12 17.25
C LEU A 155 -13.08 2.75 18.65
N LEU A 156 -11.91 3.02 19.22
CA LEU A 156 -11.79 3.68 20.53
C LEU A 156 -12.33 5.12 20.48
N ILE A 157 -11.98 5.89 19.44
CA ILE A 157 -12.47 7.26 19.24
C ILE A 157 -13.99 7.27 19.07
N ALA A 158 -14.55 6.34 18.28
CA ALA A 158 -15.99 6.20 18.09
C ALA A 158 -16.70 5.85 19.41
N LEU A 159 -16.14 4.96 20.22
CA LEU A 159 -16.69 4.59 21.53
C LEU A 159 -16.67 5.76 22.50
N ILE A 160 -15.57 6.49 22.57
CA ILE A 160 -15.44 7.70 23.42
C ILE A 160 -16.44 8.77 22.97
N GLY A 161 -16.56 9.01 21.65
CA GLY A 161 -17.53 9.93 21.08
C GLY A 161 -18.98 9.55 21.41
N LEU A 162 -19.31 8.26 21.36
CA LEU A 162 -20.63 7.75 21.73
C LEU A 162 -20.94 7.98 23.22
N VAL A 163 -19.96 7.71 24.11
CA VAL A 163 -20.08 7.93 25.54
C VAL A 163 -20.28 9.42 25.87
N ILE A 164 -19.42 10.29 25.30
CA ILE A 164 -19.53 11.73 25.52
C ILE A 164 -20.83 12.28 24.96
N GLY A 165 -21.22 11.87 23.76
CA GLY A 165 -22.50 12.25 23.14
C GLY A 165 -23.72 11.78 23.94
N GLY A 166 -23.70 10.56 24.43
CA GLY A 166 -24.75 9.99 25.30
C GLY A 166 -24.87 10.76 26.62
N LEU A 167 -23.74 11.06 27.27
CA LEU A 167 -23.72 11.90 28.49
C LEU A 167 -24.24 13.31 28.23
N ALA A 168 -23.84 13.94 27.12
CA ALA A 168 -24.31 15.28 26.75
C ALA A 168 -25.83 15.34 26.54
N VAL A 169 -26.42 14.27 25.99
CA VAL A 169 -27.89 14.14 25.83
C VAL A 169 -28.57 13.96 27.19
N LEU A 170 -28.02 13.13 28.09
CA LEU A 170 -28.57 12.87 29.42
C LEU A 170 -28.52 14.11 30.35
N PHE A 171 -27.47 14.91 30.24
CA PHE A 171 -27.29 16.16 31.05
C PHE A 171 -27.78 17.42 30.35
N ARG A 172 -28.56 17.30 29.27
CA ARG A 172 -29.17 18.46 28.61
C ARG A 172 -30.18 19.10 29.57
N PRO A 173 -30.01 20.36 30.03
CA PRO A 173 -31.02 21.01 30.87
C PRO A 173 -32.32 21.08 30.05
N GLN A 174 -33.40 20.57 30.62
CA GLN A 174 -34.73 20.81 30.09
C GLN A 174 -34.99 22.30 30.16
N SER A 175 -34.99 22.97 29.03
CA SER A 175 -35.50 24.33 28.89
C SER A 175 -37.00 24.26 29.22
N THR A 176 -37.37 24.65 30.42
CA THR A 176 -38.78 24.88 30.83
C THR A 176 -39.26 26.04 30.00
N ASN A 177 -40.03 25.80 28.94
CA ASN A 177 -40.84 26.83 28.29
C ASN A 177 -41.91 27.28 29.29
N ASN A 178 -41.61 28.33 30.04
CA ASN A 178 -42.62 29.16 30.66
C ASN A 178 -43.05 30.27 29.67
N ASP A 179 -43.81 29.86 28.65
CA ASP A 179 -44.64 30.80 27.91
C ASP A 179 -46.10 30.48 28.27
N ALA A 180 -46.55 31.09 29.36
CA ALA A 180 -47.94 31.24 29.71
C ALA A 180 -48.18 32.68 30.22
N THR A 181 -48.67 33.53 29.36
CA THR A 181 -49.77 34.49 29.50
C THR A 181 -49.68 35.57 28.43
#